data_3935e34a5347b9455e707e792cfd51b6
#
_entry.id   3935e34a5347b9455e707e792cfd51b6
#
_cell.length_a   1.000
_cell.length_b   1.000
_cell.length_c   1.000
_cell.angle_alpha   90.00
_cell.angle_beta   90.00
_cell.angle_gamma   90.00
#
_symmetry.space_group_name_H-M   'P 1'
#
loop_
_entity.id
_entity.type
_entity.pdbx_description
1 polymer ?
#
loop_
_entity_poly.entity_id
_entity_poly.type
_entity_poly.pdbx_seq_one_letter_code
_entity_poly.pdbx_strand_id
1 'polypeptide(L)'
;MEITVSFLDNLRLEAKFDDFMITTDQPIRYKGDGTAPSPFDYFLASSALCAAYFVKLYCLSRDIPTDDIRVSQNNIIDPENRYNQTFQIQVELPSSISERDQLGILRSADRCTVKKVIQQNPEFKIDAVEDLNDASLLQANESGSNTMIVGKDLPLEQTIANMTSILSDIGIKIEVASWRNIVPNVWSLHIREAASPMCFTNGKGATKESALCSALGEYIERISC
;
A
#
# COMPACT_ATOMS: atom_id res chain seq x y z
N MET A 1 2.68 5.38 0.28
CA MET A 1 1.44 5.09 1.03
C MET A 1 1.45 3.61 1.38
N GLU A 2 1.36 3.30 2.63
CA GLU A 2 1.18 1.94 3.15
C GLU A 2 -0.29 1.77 3.53
N ILE A 3 -0.86 0.61 3.23
CA ILE A 3 -2.23 0.26 3.62
C ILE A 3 -2.13 -0.95 4.54
N THR A 4 -2.59 -0.81 5.79
CA THR A 4 -2.65 -1.90 6.76
C THR A 4 -4.08 -2.39 6.86
N VAL A 5 -4.27 -3.71 6.80
CA VAL A 5 -5.60 -4.31 6.90
C VAL A 5 -5.72 -5.10 8.20
N SER A 6 -6.79 -4.83 8.96
CA SER A 6 -7.17 -5.55 10.17
C SER A 6 -8.39 -6.42 9.90
N PHE A 7 -8.40 -7.60 10.51
CA PHE A 7 -9.53 -8.53 10.46
C PHE A 7 -10.47 -8.21 11.61
N LEU A 8 -11.73 -7.96 11.28
CA LEU A 8 -12.80 -7.74 12.25
C LEU A 8 -13.62 -9.04 12.43
N ASP A 9 -14.83 -8.91 12.98
CA ASP A 9 -15.78 -10.02 13.10
C ASP A 9 -16.34 -10.47 11.74
N ASN A 10 -16.69 -11.74 11.63
CA ASN A 10 -17.18 -12.40 10.42
C ASN A 10 -16.28 -12.15 9.20
N LEU A 11 -16.79 -11.54 8.13
CA LEU A 11 -16.05 -11.19 6.90
C LEU A 11 -15.79 -9.69 6.77
N ARG A 12 -15.91 -8.94 7.85
CA ARG A 12 -15.59 -7.52 7.88
C ARG A 12 -14.08 -7.30 7.98
N LEU A 13 -13.58 -6.34 7.22
CA LEU A 13 -12.20 -5.93 7.21
C LEU A 13 -12.13 -4.40 7.36
N GLU A 14 -11.07 -3.93 7.98
CA GLU A 14 -10.77 -2.50 8.11
C GLU A 14 -9.41 -2.21 7.50
N ALA A 15 -9.34 -1.25 6.57
CA ALA A 15 -8.10 -0.78 6.01
C ALA A 15 -7.77 0.63 6.51
N LYS A 16 -6.54 0.81 6.99
CA LYS A 16 -5.99 2.11 7.43
C LYS A 16 -4.87 2.55 6.52
N PHE A 17 -4.89 3.84 6.16
CA PHE A 17 -3.84 4.49 5.38
C PHE A 17 -3.86 6.00 5.68
N ASP A 18 -2.70 6.55 6.02
CA ASP A 18 -2.57 7.91 6.54
C ASP A 18 -3.58 8.15 7.68
N ASP A 19 -4.41 9.19 7.63
CA ASP A 19 -5.44 9.51 8.62
C ASP A 19 -6.83 8.94 8.22
N PHE A 20 -6.89 8.08 7.20
CA PHE A 20 -8.15 7.53 6.70
C PHE A 20 -8.35 6.08 7.12
N MET A 21 -9.61 5.72 7.25
CA MET A 21 -10.06 4.38 7.58
C MET A 21 -11.27 4.03 6.72
N ILE A 22 -11.24 2.85 6.11
CA ILE A 22 -12.37 2.29 5.37
C ILE A 22 -12.70 0.90 5.89
N THR A 23 -13.99 0.62 6.02
CA THR A 23 -14.49 -0.70 6.41
C THR A 23 -15.11 -1.38 5.20
N THR A 24 -14.88 -2.67 5.06
CA THR A 24 -15.51 -3.51 4.04
C THR A 24 -16.23 -4.68 4.68
N ASP A 25 -17.22 -5.22 3.97
CA ASP A 25 -17.91 -6.45 4.32
C ASP A 25 -18.23 -7.23 3.04
N GLN A 26 -18.71 -8.46 3.17
CA GLN A 26 -19.24 -9.21 2.04
C GLN A 26 -20.77 -9.17 2.05
N PRO A 27 -21.42 -9.22 0.87
CA PRO A 27 -22.86 -9.39 0.79
C PRO A 27 -23.33 -10.68 1.48
N ILE A 28 -24.56 -10.69 1.99
CA ILE A 28 -25.17 -11.84 2.68
C ILE A 28 -25.07 -13.12 1.84
N ARG A 29 -25.26 -13.02 0.50
CA ARG A 29 -25.11 -14.16 -0.43
C ARG A 29 -23.73 -14.79 -0.44
N TYR A 30 -22.71 -14.07 0.05
CA TYR A 30 -21.33 -14.53 0.21
C TYR A 30 -20.96 -14.72 1.68
N LYS A 31 -21.93 -14.89 2.56
CA LYS A 31 -21.80 -15.14 4.01
C LYS A 31 -21.27 -13.96 4.82
N GLY A 32 -21.27 -12.77 4.29
CA GLY A 32 -21.07 -11.54 5.05
C GLY A 32 -22.38 -11.05 5.69
N ASP A 33 -22.30 -9.96 6.43
CA ASP A 33 -23.45 -9.33 7.08
C ASP A 33 -24.06 -8.20 6.23
N GLY A 34 -23.40 -7.81 5.13
CA GLY A 34 -23.82 -6.75 4.23
C GLY A 34 -23.85 -5.37 4.87
N THR A 35 -23.00 -5.14 5.87
CA THR A 35 -22.97 -3.90 6.67
C THR A 35 -22.11 -2.79 6.06
N ALA A 36 -21.30 -3.12 5.05
CA ALA A 36 -20.46 -2.19 4.30
C ALA A 36 -20.28 -2.66 2.85
N PRO A 37 -19.82 -1.78 1.94
CA PRO A 37 -19.47 -2.18 0.58
C PRO A 37 -18.38 -3.26 0.58
N SER A 38 -18.42 -4.16 -0.43
CA SER A 38 -17.34 -5.13 -0.60
C SER A 38 -16.06 -4.45 -1.11
N PRO A 39 -14.88 -5.08 -0.95
CA PRO A 39 -13.63 -4.55 -1.52
C PRO A 39 -13.73 -4.28 -3.03
N PHE A 40 -14.49 -5.10 -3.76
CA PHE A 40 -14.70 -4.90 -5.20
C PHE A 40 -15.61 -3.70 -5.49
N ASP A 41 -16.60 -3.42 -4.65
CA ASP A 41 -17.44 -2.22 -4.80
C ASP A 41 -16.61 -0.94 -4.63
N TYR A 42 -15.65 -0.92 -3.69
CA TYR A 42 -14.70 0.18 -3.55
C TYR A 42 -13.79 0.34 -4.78
N PHE A 43 -13.33 -0.77 -5.35
CA PHE A 43 -12.57 -0.74 -6.59
C PHE A 43 -13.37 -0.10 -7.74
N LEU A 44 -14.63 -0.51 -7.91
CA LEU A 44 -15.52 0.09 -8.91
C LEU A 44 -15.77 1.56 -8.64
N ALA A 45 -16.07 1.91 -7.39
CA ALA A 45 -16.31 3.29 -7.00
C ALA A 45 -15.07 4.17 -7.22
N SER A 46 -13.86 3.65 -6.97
CA SER A 46 -12.61 4.40 -7.14
C SER A 46 -12.40 4.86 -8.59
N SER A 47 -12.79 4.06 -9.58
CA SER A 47 -12.67 4.43 -11.00
C SER A 47 -13.65 5.52 -11.38
N ALA A 48 -14.91 5.45 -10.93
CA ALA A 48 -15.92 6.47 -11.15
C ALA A 48 -15.55 7.81 -10.46
N LEU A 49 -15.14 7.74 -9.19
CA LEU A 49 -14.70 8.91 -8.41
C LEU A 49 -13.48 9.59 -9.04
N CYS A 50 -12.52 8.80 -9.52
CA CYS A 50 -11.34 9.35 -10.17
C CYS A 50 -11.70 10.06 -11.50
N ALA A 51 -12.60 9.51 -12.30
CA ALA A 51 -13.09 10.17 -13.51
C ALA A 51 -13.84 11.46 -13.16
N ALA A 52 -14.75 11.42 -12.18
CA ALA A 52 -15.50 12.57 -11.70
C ALA A 52 -14.60 13.69 -11.15
N TYR A 53 -13.51 13.33 -10.47
CA TYR A 53 -12.50 14.29 -10.01
C TYR A 53 -11.91 15.10 -11.17
N PHE A 54 -11.55 14.47 -12.28
CA PHE A 54 -11.01 15.18 -13.46
C PHE A 54 -12.08 16.02 -14.15
N VAL A 55 -13.35 15.58 -14.18
CA VAL A 55 -14.49 16.42 -14.62
C VAL A 55 -14.58 17.66 -13.75
N LYS A 56 -14.56 17.50 -12.43
CA LYS A 56 -14.63 18.62 -11.47
C LYS A 56 -13.48 19.61 -11.66
N LEU A 57 -12.25 19.13 -11.84
CA LEU A 57 -11.09 19.99 -12.10
C LEU A 57 -11.25 20.82 -13.37
N TYR A 58 -11.74 20.22 -14.45
CA TYR A 58 -11.99 20.94 -15.69
C TYR A 58 -13.03 22.04 -15.49
N CYS A 59 -14.15 21.69 -14.85
CA CYS A 59 -15.23 22.63 -14.59
C CYS A 59 -14.76 23.81 -13.71
N LEU A 60 -14.02 23.52 -12.64
CA LEU A 60 -13.44 24.56 -11.76
C LEU A 60 -12.51 25.52 -12.52
N SER A 61 -11.71 25.00 -13.45
CA SER A 61 -10.77 25.82 -14.22
C SER A 61 -11.48 26.75 -15.25
N ARG A 62 -12.77 26.58 -15.44
CA ARG A 62 -13.60 27.28 -16.42
C ARG A 62 -14.83 27.95 -15.82
N ASP A 63 -14.93 27.97 -14.48
CA ASP A 63 -16.08 28.51 -13.76
C ASP A 63 -17.41 27.87 -14.19
N ILE A 64 -17.41 26.58 -14.58
CA ILE A 64 -18.59 25.83 -14.96
C ILE A 64 -19.23 25.23 -13.70
N PRO A 65 -20.50 25.55 -13.38
CA PRO A 65 -21.21 24.93 -12.27
C PRO A 65 -21.33 23.41 -12.47
N THR A 66 -21.21 22.63 -11.39
CA THR A 66 -21.26 21.15 -11.46
C THR A 66 -22.52 20.54 -10.87
N ASP A 67 -23.48 21.38 -10.42
CA ASP A 67 -24.69 20.93 -9.73
C ASP A 67 -25.58 20.03 -10.60
N ASP A 68 -25.60 20.29 -11.90
CA ASP A 68 -26.41 19.55 -12.90
C ASP A 68 -25.54 18.54 -13.70
N ILE A 69 -24.29 18.33 -13.32
CA ILE A 69 -23.40 17.34 -13.94
C ILE A 69 -23.45 16.04 -13.13
N ARG A 70 -23.74 14.93 -13.79
CA ARG A 70 -23.72 13.62 -13.16
C ARG A 70 -22.72 12.70 -13.86
N VAL A 71 -21.92 12.00 -13.08
CA VAL A 71 -21.02 10.94 -13.56
C VAL A 71 -21.54 9.61 -13.03
N SER A 72 -21.81 8.68 -13.93
CA SER A 72 -22.24 7.32 -13.59
C SER A 72 -21.30 6.29 -14.21
N GLN A 73 -21.22 5.12 -13.60
CA GLN A 73 -20.48 3.98 -14.12
C GLN A 73 -21.35 2.73 -14.13
N ASN A 74 -21.45 2.09 -15.29
CA ASN A 74 -22.07 0.77 -15.44
C ASN A 74 -20.99 -0.27 -15.66
N ASN A 75 -21.18 -1.41 -15.00
CA ASN A 75 -20.28 -2.54 -15.09
C ASN A 75 -20.94 -3.63 -15.95
N ILE A 76 -20.39 -3.87 -17.14
CA ILE A 76 -20.88 -4.90 -18.07
C ILE A 76 -19.96 -6.11 -17.93
N ILE A 77 -20.51 -7.21 -17.45
CA ILE A 77 -19.78 -8.46 -17.19
C ILE A 77 -20.02 -9.41 -18.37
N ASP A 78 -18.94 -9.98 -18.88
CA ASP A 78 -19.00 -11.05 -19.89
C ASP A 78 -19.62 -12.32 -19.27
N PRO A 79 -20.71 -12.85 -19.83
CA PRO A 79 -21.38 -14.05 -19.31
C PRO A 79 -20.48 -15.30 -19.27
N GLU A 80 -19.51 -15.39 -20.18
CA GLU A 80 -18.61 -16.53 -20.29
C GLU A 80 -17.36 -16.38 -19.41
N ASN A 81 -16.98 -15.14 -19.11
CA ASN A 81 -15.81 -14.86 -18.29
C ASN A 81 -16.05 -13.66 -17.37
N ARG A 82 -16.41 -13.93 -16.11
CA ARG A 82 -16.70 -12.90 -15.11
C ARG A 82 -15.56 -11.90 -14.85
N TYR A 83 -14.34 -12.24 -15.23
CA TYR A 83 -13.17 -11.36 -15.10
C TYR A 83 -12.99 -10.44 -16.31
N ASN A 84 -13.65 -10.74 -17.42
CA ASN A 84 -13.72 -9.87 -18.57
C ASN A 84 -14.89 -8.89 -18.38
N GLN A 85 -14.56 -7.65 -18.06
CA GLN A 85 -15.55 -6.62 -17.71
C GLN A 85 -15.29 -5.34 -18.46
N THR A 86 -16.37 -4.67 -18.85
CA THR A 86 -16.30 -3.32 -19.42
C THR A 86 -16.87 -2.32 -18.44
N PHE A 87 -16.06 -1.34 -18.05
CA PHE A 87 -16.48 -0.20 -17.21
C PHE A 87 -16.90 0.94 -18.12
N GLN A 88 -18.20 1.16 -18.23
CA GLN A 88 -18.77 2.23 -19.03
C GLN A 88 -19.04 3.44 -18.13
N ILE A 89 -18.21 4.49 -18.27
CA ILE A 89 -18.39 5.75 -17.57
C ILE A 89 -19.18 6.70 -18.48
N GLN A 90 -20.27 7.23 -17.96
CA GLN A 90 -21.14 8.18 -18.62
C GLN A 90 -21.13 9.50 -17.86
N VAL A 91 -21.07 10.61 -18.58
CA VAL A 91 -21.14 11.96 -18.04
C VAL A 91 -22.38 12.64 -18.62
N GLU A 92 -23.38 12.85 -17.79
CA GLU A 92 -24.59 13.61 -18.15
C GLU A 92 -24.27 15.10 -18.01
N LEU A 93 -24.52 15.84 -19.09
CA LEU A 93 -24.18 17.24 -19.17
C LEU A 93 -25.46 18.06 -19.53
N PRO A 94 -25.73 19.18 -18.85
CA PRO A 94 -26.82 20.06 -19.24
C PRO A 94 -26.57 20.72 -20.60
N SER A 95 -27.64 20.97 -21.35
CA SER A 95 -27.57 21.59 -22.69
C SER A 95 -27.04 23.03 -22.68
N SER A 96 -26.94 23.63 -21.50
CA SER A 96 -26.39 24.98 -21.33
C SER A 96 -24.88 25.04 -21.49
N ILE A 97 -24.18 23.89 -21.40
CA ILE A 97 -22.71 23.79 -21.56
C ILE A 97 -22.38 23.80 -23.06
N SER A 98 -21.43 24.66 -23.46
CA SER A 98 -20.99 24.74 -24.85
C SER A 98 -20.42 23.38 -25.35
N GLU A 99 -20.62 23.07 -26.65
CA GLU A 99 -20.07 21.86 -27.25
C GLU A 99 -18.55 21.70 -27.02
N ARG A 100 -17.83 22.82 -27.06
CA ARG A 100 -16.37 22.85 -26.77
C ARG A 100 -16.08 22.38 -25.35
N ASP A 101 -16.86 22.86 -24.38
CA ASP A 101 -16.65 22.49 -22.97
C ASP A 101 -17.15 21.08 -22.70
N GLN A 102 -18.22 20.61 -23.33
CA GLN A 102 -18.65 19.21 -23.26
C GLN A 102 -17.54 18.27 -23.72
N LEU A 103 -16.91 18.53 -24.86
CA LEU A 103 -15.74 17.75 -25.33
C LEU A 103 -14.55 17.86 -24.40
N GLY A 104 -14.32 19.02 -23.79
CA GLY A 104 -13.27 19.24 -22.80
C GLY A 104 -13.48 18.42 -21.53
N ILE A 105 -14.72 18.38 -21.03
CA ILE A 105 -15.14 17.56 -19.88
C ILE A 105 -14.90 16.07 -20.16
N LEU A 106 -15.36 15.56 -21.30
CA LEU A 106 -15.19 14.15 -21.65
C LEU A 106 -13.71 13.76 -21.78
N ARG A 107 -12.89 14.58 -22.42
CA ARG A 107 -11.43 14.38 -22.50
C ARG A 107 -10.78 14.44 -21.13
N SER A 108 -11.30 15.25 -20.24
CA SER A 108 -10.80 15.34 -18.86
C SER A 108 -11.11 14.07 -18.06
N ALA A 109 -12.34 13.55 -18.14
CA ALA A 109 -12.72 12.26 -17.55
C ALA A 109 -11.80 11.13 -18.00
N ASP A 110 -11.36 11.14 -19.26
CA ASP A 110 -10.45 10.16 -19.85
C ASP A 110 -9.03 10.17 -19.23
N ARG A 111 -8.67 11.23 -18.53
CA ARG A 111 -7.37 11.35 -17.83
C ARG A 111 -7.28 10.55 -16.53
N CYS A 112 -8.37 9.89 -16.10
CA CYS A 112 -8.47 9.12 -14.87
C CYS A 112 -7.23 8.24 -14.64
N THR A 113 -6.52 8.47 -13.51
CA THR A 113 -5.30 7.75 -13.15
C THR A 113 -5.59 6.29 -12.83
N VAL A 114 -6.70 6.00 -12.12
CA VAL A 114 -7.13 4.63 -11.81
C VAL A 114 -7.29 3.82 -13.09
N LYS A 115 -8.01 4.36 -14.09
CA LYS A 115 -8.17 3.72 -15.40
C LYS A 115 -6.81 3.43 -16.05
N LYS A 116 -5.91 4.40 -16.09
CA LYS A 116 -4.58 4.24 -16.70
C LYS A 116 -3.75 3.15 -16.01
N VAL A 117 -3.79 3.08 -14.68
CA VAL A 117 -3.08 2.03 -13.93
C VAL A 117 -3.66 0.65 -14.26
N ILE A 118 -4.99 0.51 -14.27
CA ILE A 118 -5.65 -0.76 -14.61
C ILE A 118 -5.28 -1.22 -16.02
N GLN A 119 -5.26 -0.32 -17.00
CA GLN A 119 -4.92 -0.61 -18.39
C GLN A 119 -3.46 -1.02 -18.60
N GLN A 120 -2.58 -0.75 -17.65
CA GLN A 120 -1.17 -1.19 -17.69
C GLN A 120 -0.95 -2.58 -17.08
N ASN A 121 -2.04 -3.29 -16.70
CA ASN A 121 -1.96 -4.63 -16.10
C ASN A 121 -0.93 -4.70 -14.95
N PRO A 122 -1.15 -3.99 -13.83
CA PRO A 122 -0.21 -3.94 -12.74
C PRO A 122 0.09 -5.35 -12.19
N GLU A 123 1.36 -5.62 -11.95
CA GLU A 123 1.79 -6.88 -11.35
C GLU A 123 1.47 -6.89 -9.84
N PHE A 124 0.93 -8.02 -9.36
CA PHE A 124 0.73 -8.27 -7.93
C PHE A 124 1.80 -9.23 -7.43
N LYS A 125 2.55 -8.81 -6.40
CA LYS A 125 3.51 -9.66 -5.69
C LYS A 125 2.95 -9.92 -4.31
N ILE A 126 2.83 -11.19 -3.96
CA ILE A 126 2.31 -11.63 -2.65
C ILE A 126 3.43 -12.41 -1.97
N ASP A 127 3.97 -11.85 -0.91
CA ASP A 127 5.04 -12.45 -0.14
C ASP A 127 4.57 -12.65 1.31
N ALA A 128 4.94 -13.79 1.91
CA ALA A 128 4.82 -13.94 3.34
C ALA A 128 6.01 -13.22 4.01
N VAL A 129 5.70 -12.32 4.92
CA VAL A 129 6.72 -11.65 5.74
C VAL A 129 6.69 -12.30 7.12
N GLU A 130 7.80 -12.93 7.50
CA GLU A 130 7.94 -13.46 8.85
C GLU A 130 8.03 -12.30 9.84
N ASP A 131 7.26 -12.39 10.92
CA ASP A 131 7.28 -11.38 11.98
C ASP A 131 8.65 -11.43 12.68
N LEU A 132 9.38 -10.31 12.72
CA LEU A 132 10.62 -10.19 13.50
C LEU A 132 10.41 -10.39 15.02
N ASN A 133 9.16 -10.41 15.48
CA ASN A 133 8.86 -10.81 16.86
C ASN A 133 8.95 -12.32 17.07
N ASP A 134 9.17 -13.12 16.01
CA ASP A 134 9.59 -14.50 16.19
C ASP A 134 11.03 -14.47 16.72
N ALA A 135 11.16 -14.76 18.02
CA ALA A 135 12.45 -14.82 18.72
C ALA A 135 13.45 -15.79 18.06
N SER A 136 13.01 -16.63 17.12
CA SER A 136 13.85 -17.51 16.31
C SER A 136 14.77 -16.78 15.33
N LEU A 137 14.39 -15.56 14.86
CA LEU A 137 15.26 -14.73 14.01
C LEU A 137 16.24 -13.87 14.84
N LEU A 138 15.92 -13.64 16.11
CA LEU A 138 16.80 -12.96 17.06
C LEU A 138 17.66 -13.94 17.87
N GLN A 139 17.30 -15.23 17.90
CA GLN A 139 18.19 -16.30 18.37
C GLN A 139 19.13 -16.60 17.21
N ALA A 140 20.32 -15.99 17.23
CA ALA A 140 21.43 -16.44 16.41
C ALA A 140 21.44 -17.99 16.48
N ASN A 141 21.19 -18.63 15.34
CA ASN A 141 21.31 -20.08 15.26
C ASN A 141 22.65 -20.45 15.85
N GLU A 142 22.66 -21.24 16.93
CA GLU A 142 23.89 -21.82 17.49
C GLU A 142 24.60 -22.78 16.52
N SER A 143 24.14 -22.87 15.27
CA SER A 143 24.79 -23.54 14.16
C SER A 143 25.71 -22.55 13.42
N GLY A 144 26.82 -22.27 13.99
CA GLY A 144 28.11 -21.79 13.57
C GLY A 144 28.39 -21.30 12.15
N SER A 145 27.60 -20.39 11.56
CA SER A 145 28.04 -19.64 10.39
C SER A 145 28.24 -18.19 10.78
N ASN A 146 29.45 -17.87 11.26
CA ASN A 146 29.86 -16.48 11.49
C ASN A 146 30.14 -15.80 10.14
N THR A 147 29.25 -14.93 9.69
CA THR A 147 29.44 -14.13 8.46
C THR A 147 30.30 -12.90 8.75
N MET A 148 31.62 -13.05 8.60
CA MET A 148 32.56 -11.93 8.72
C MET A 148 32.57 -11.10 7.43
N ILE A 149 32.34 -9.79 7.58
CA ILE A 149 32.53 -8.81 6.49
C ILE A 149 33.92 -8.19 6.64
N VAL A 150 34.66 -8.11 5.53
CA VAL A 150 36.01 -7.51 5.52
C VAL A 150 35.96 -6.06 6.05
N GLY A 151 36.77 -5.77 7.07
CA GLY A 151 36.82 -4.46 7.73
C GLY A 151 35.78 -4.23 8.83
N LYS A 152 35.13 -5.29 9.31
CA LYS A 152 34.26 -5.26 10.50
C LYS A 152 34.89 -6.10 11.62
N ASP A 153 34.69 -5.65 12.85
CA ASP A 153 35.32 -6.25 14.04
C ASP A 153 34.54 -7.48 14.57
N LEU A 154 33.25 -7.59 14.22
CA LEU A 154 32.35 -8.65 14.68
C LEU A 154 31.59 -9.29 13.52
N PRO A 155 31.23 -10.58 13.64
CA PRO A 155 30.30 -11.23 12.73
C PRO A 155 28.98 -10.47 12.64
N LEU A 156 28.33 -10.58 11.47
CA LEU A 156 27.10 -9.85 11.17
C LEU A 156 25.97 -10.21 12.15
N GLU A 157 25.85 -11.49 12.48
CA GLU A 157 24.85 -12.03 13.40
C GLU A 157 25.05 -11.48 14.82
N GLN A 158 26.30 -11.42 15.27
CA GLN A 158 26.60 -10.86 16.58
C GLN A 158 26.39 -9.36 16.64
N THR A 159 26.65 -8.66 15.56
CA THR A 159 26.40 -7.22 15.45
C THR A 159 24.90 -6.94 15.53
N ILE A 160 24.06 -7.73 14.83
CA ILE A 160 22.59 -7.62 14.89
C ILE A 160 22.09 -7.89 16.31
N ALA A 161 22.56 -8.97 16.94
CA ALA A 161 22.17 -9.31 18.31
C ALA A 161 22.52 -8.20 19.32
N ASN A 162 23.71 -7.64 19.23
CA ASN A 162 24.16 -6.54 20.11
C ASN A 162 23.29 -5.31 19.92
N MET A 163 23.03 -4.89 18.67
CA MET A 163 22.19 -3.73 18.38
C MET A 163 20.75 -3.92 18.85
N THR A 164 20.19 -5.11 18.68
CA THR A 164 18.85 -5.46 19.14
C THR A 164 18.76 -5.42 20.67
N SER A 165 19.78 -5.95 21.36
CA SER A 165 19.85 -5.89 22.83
C SER A 165 19.90 -4.43 23.33
N ILE A 166 20.75 -3.59 22.74
CA ILE A 166 20.86 -2.16 23.10
C ILE A 166 19.50 -1.47 22.96
N LEU A 167 18.78 -1.69 21.87
CA LEU A 167 17.47 -1.09 21.65
C LEU A 167 16.44 -1.58 22.66
N SER A 168 16.43 -2.88 22.96
CA SER A 168 15.57 -3.47 23.97
C SER A 168 15.84 -2.93 25.36
N ASP A 169 17.11 -2.75 25.75
CA ASP A 169 17.52 -2.25 27.07
C ASP A 169 17.05 -0.81 27.31
N ILE A 170 16.92 -0.02 26.26
CA ILE A 170 16.36 1.35 26.33
C ILE A 170 14.85 1.41 26.04
N GLY A 171 14.18 0.24 25.95
CA GLY A 171 12.73 0.15 25.80
C GLY A 171 12.21 0.39 24.40
N ILE A 172 13.07 0.40 23.38
CA ILE A 172 12.69 0.57 21.97
C ILE A 172 12.45 -0.78 21.33
N LYS A 173 11.21 -1.00 20.85
CA LYS A 173 10.83 -2.21 20.11
C LYS A 173 10.79 -1.89 18.62
N ILE A 174 11.67 -2.53 17.85
CA ILE A 174 11.73 -2.40 16.39
C ILE A 174 10.84 -3.45 15.73
N GLU A 175 10.11 -3.04 14.71
CA GLU A 175 9.38 -3.93 13.80
C GLU A 175 9.80 -3.69 12.35
N VAL A 176 9.71 -4.74 11.54
CA VAL A 176 9.93 -4.64 10.10
C VAL A 176 8.64 -4.26 9.41
N ALA A 177 8.66 -3.11 8.76
CA ALA A 177 7.54 -2.63 7.98
C ALA A 177 7.51 -3.25 6.57
N SER A 178 8.67 -3.44 5.94
CA SER A 178 8.73 -4.10 4.62
C SER A 178 10.12 -4.61 4.24
N TRP A 179 10.13 -5.69 3.46
CA TRP A 179 11.30 -6.18 2.73
C TRP A 179 11.12 -5.95 1.23
N ARG A 180 12.24 -5.65 0.54
CA ARG A 180 12.26 -5.56 -0.93
C ARG A 180 13.51 -6.23 -1.46
N ASN A 181 13.33 -7.08 -2.48
CA ASN A 181 14.42 -7.68 -3.26
C ASN A 181 14.09 -7.46 -4.74
N ILE A 182 14.50 -6.31 -5.28
CA ILE A 182 14.17 -5.89 -6.66
C ILE A 182 15.05 -6.59 -7.68
N VAL A 183 16.29 -6.93 -7.29
CA VAL A 183 17.25 -7.68 -8.12
C VAL A 183 17.96 -8.71 -7.25
N PRO A 184 18.44 -9.85 -7.80
CA PRO A 184 19.17 -10.86 -7.05
C PRO A 184 20.33 -10.23 -6.26
N ASN A 185 20.48 -10.65 -5.00
CA ASN A 185 21.52 -10.18 -4.06
C ASN A 185 21.47 -8.67 -3.73
N VAL A 186 20.31 -8.02 -3.88
CA VAL A 186 20.10 -6.64 -3.42
C VAL A 186 18.84 -6.59 -2.58
N TRP A 187 19.03 -6.55 -1.26
CA TRP A 187 17.96 -6.45 -0.28
C TRP A 187 17.82 -5.02 0.23
N SER A 188 16.60 -4.59 0.40
CA SER A 188 16.24 -3.35 1.09
C SER A 188 15.22 -3.65 2.16
N LEU A 189 15.41 -3.09 3.33
CA LEU A 189 14.58 -3.27 4.51
C LEU A 189 14.10 -1.93 5.02
N HIS A 190 12.85 -1.84 5.39
CA HIS A 190 12.28 -0.72 6.14
C HIS A 190 11.93 -1.20 7.55
N ILE A 191 12.54 -0.59 8.57
CA ILE A 191 12.23 -0.83 9.98
C ILE A 191 11.67 0.43 10.63
N ARG A 192 10.84 0.23 11.67
CA ARG A 192 10.27 1.32 12.46
C ARG A 192 10.13 0.93 13.92
N GLU A 193 9.97 1.92 14.78
CA GLU A 193 9.61 1.69 16.17
C GLU A 193 8.12 1.37 16.30
N ALA A 194 7.77 0.31 17.04
CA ALA A 194 6.39 -0.14 17.20
C ALA A 194 5.50 0.89 17.92
N ALA A 195 6.06 1.66 18.87
CA ALA A 195 5.32 2.69 19.61
C ALA A 195 5.28 4.04 18.88
N SER A 196 6.20 4.27 17.94
CA SER A 196 6.35 5.53 17.19
C SER A 196 6.65 5.25 15.71
N PRO A 197 5.66 4.88 14.89
CA PRO A 197 5.88 4.47 13.50
C PRO A 197 6.55 5.54 12.61
N MET A 198 6.55 6.79 13.04
CA MET A 198 7.27 7.88 12.36
C MET A 198 8.79 7.84 12.60
N CYS A 199 9.26 7.07 13.61
CA CYS A 199 10.66 6.82 13.84
C CYS A 199 11.08 5.58 13.07
N PHE A 200 11.58 5.77 11.85
CA PHE A 200 11.92 4.69 10.92
C PHE A 200 13.28 4.89 10.25
N THR A 201 13.85 3.80 9.75
CA THR A 201 15.04 3.80 8.90
C THR A 201 14.95 2.73 7.81
N ASN A 202 15.84 2.84 6.83
CA ASN A 202 15.95 1.88 5.74
C ASN A 202 17.36 1.30 5.71
N GLY A 203 17.46 -0.02 5.62
CA GLY A 203 18.73 -0.71 5.42
C GLY A 203 18.83 -1.30 4.01
N LYS A 204 20.05 -1.45 3.53
CA LYS A 204 20.35 -2.11 2.26
C LYS A 204 21.52 -3.06 2.44
N GLY A 205 21.49 -4.19 1.71
CA GLY A 205 22.54 -5.18 1.77
C GLY A 205 22.47 -6.25 0.68
N ALA A 206 23.53 -7.03 0.54
CA ALA A 206 23.58 -8.16 -0.40
C ALA A 206 22.79 -9.37 0.10
N THR A 207 22.55 -9.46 1.42
CA THR A 207 21.72 -10.46 2.08
C THR A 207 20.67 -9.78 2.96
N LYS A 208 19.68 -10.54 3.45
CA LYS A 208 18.69 -10.04 4.42
C LYS A 208 19.38 -9.53 5.70
N GLU A 209 20.33 -10.31 6.21
CA GLU A 209 21.09 -10.01 7.44
C GLU A 209 21.89 -8.72 7.28
N SER A 210 22.55 -8.54 6.14
CA SER A 210 23.31 -7.30 5.88
C SER A 210 22.39 -6.07 5.74
N ALA A 211 21.19 -6.22 5.17
CA ALA A 211 20.21 -5.15 5.11
C ALA A 211 19.65 -4.81 6.51
N LEU A 212 19.38 -5.83 7.34
CA LEU A 212 18.93 -5.65 8.72
C LEU A 212 19.99 -4.94 9.58
N CYS A 213 21.24 -5.42 9.51
CA CYS A 213 22.35 -4.79 10.20
C CYS A 213 22.52 -3.31 9.82
N SER A 214 22.39 -3.00 8.54
CA SER A 214 22.44 -1.62 8.03
C SER A 214 21.30 -0.78 8.57
N ALA A 215 20.06 -1.30 8.61
CA ALA A 215 18.90 -0.57 9.11
C ALA A 215 18.99 -0.29 10.63
N LEU A 216 19.38 -1.29 11.42
CA LEU A 216 19.56 -1.15 12.88
C LEU A 216 20.68 -0.18 13.20
N GLY A 217 21.80 -0.23 12.49
CA GLY A 217 22.91 0.70 12.67
C GLY A 217 22.50 2.15 12.42
N GLU A 218 21.81 2.42 11.32
CA GLU A 218 21.28 3.75 11.00
C GLU A 218 20.25 4.22 12.04
N TYR A 219 19.41 3.29 12.55
CA TYR A 219 18.43 3.63 13.58
C TYR A 219 19.13 4.07 14.89
N ILE A 220 20.12 3.31 15.36
CA ILE A 220 20.90 3.65 16.57
C ILE A 220 21.64 4.97 16.39
N GLU A 221 22.26 5.20 15.24
CA GLU A 221 22.94 6.45 14.95
C GLU A 221 21.99 7.65 15.07
N ARG A 222 20.79 7.56 14.52
CA ARG A 222 19.78 8.64 14.57
C ARG A 222 19.26 8.95 15.97
N ILE A 223 19.12 7.94 16.84
CA ILE A 223 18.68 8.19 18.22
C ILE A 223 19.81 8.63 19.15
N SER A 224 21.07 8.54 18.69
CA SER A 224 22.25 8.92 19.45
C SER A 224 22.71 10.36 19.18
N CYS A 225 22.09 11.04 18.19
CA CYS A 225 22.34 12.43 17.84
C CYS A 225 21.31 13.35 18.48
#